data_82f2153d3b34b93bd3214f0d1554fe45
#
_entry.id   82f2153d3b34b93bd3214f0d1554fe45
#
_cell.length_a   1.000
_cell.length_b   1.000
_cell.length_c   1.000
_cell.angle_alpha   90.00
_cell.angle_beta   90.00
_cell.angle_gamma   90.00
#
_symmetry.space_group_name_H-M   'P 1'
#
loop_
_entity.id
_entity.type
_entity.pdbx_description
1 polymer ?
#
loop_
_entity_poly.entity_id
_entity_poly.type
_entity_poly.pdbx_seq_one_letter_code
_entity_poly.pdbx_strand_id
1 'polypeptide(L)'
;MFTCKYSRKSLSGDYIRATIGLIITGGLLLAATKITIFQYIFAAGALLFFGFLLRTFLRQFSSFVVTKQGLKRVGLFKRSLSWDQLNNVTLKYFSTRRDRKAGWYQLTLSDGIVKITIDSELMGFDNVMKICSDTVIQKQITVSETTSENFASSGFSLTGSGQPHKETMDPIKDE
;
A
#
# COMPACT_ATOMS: atom_id res chain seq x y z
N MET A 1 -3.83 -20.18 8.23
CA MET A 1 -3.74 -18.94 9.00
C MET A 1 -2.29 -18.49 9.04
N PHE A 2 -2.00 -17.29 8.58
CA PHE A 2 -0.64 -16.69 8.65
C PHE A 2 -0.73 -15.20 8.99
N THR A 3 0.38 -14.67 9.51
CA THR A 3 0.45 -13.27 9.93
C THR A 3 1.46 -12.54 9.06
N CYS A 4 1.05 -11.45 8.46
CA CYS A 4 1.87 -10.56 7.66
C CYS A 4 2.25 -9.33 8.49
N LYS A 5 3.54 -8.94 8.45
CA LYS A 5 4.07 -7.77 9.17
C LYS A 5 5.00 -6.98 8.25
N TYR A 6 5.09 -5.69 8.49
CA TYR A 6 6.10 -4.88 7.82
C TYR A 6 7.50 -5.25 8.29
N SER A 7 8.44 -5.34 7.35
CA SER A 7 9.84 -5.59 7.68
C SER A 7 10.44 -4.38 8.39
N ARG A 8 11.18 -4.60 9.47
CA ARG A 8 11.94 -3.54 10.16
C ARG A 8 12.94 -2.86 9.21
N LYS A 9 13.50 -3.62 8.27
CA LYS A 9 14.44 -3.12 7.27
C LYS A 9 13.78 -2.13 6.28
N SER A 10 12.54 -2.37 5.89
CA SER A 10 11.78 -1.46 5.03
C SER A 10 11.47 -0.13 5.72
N LEU A 11 11.24 -0.16 7.04
CA LEU A 11 10.92 1.04 7.83
C LEU A 11 12.15 1.82 8.30
N SER A 12 13.35 1.22 8.29
CA SER A 12 14.58 1.85 8.82
C SER A 12 14.93 3.15 8.09
N GLY A 13 14.75 3.19 6.76
CA GLY A 13 15.00 4.40 5.98
C GLY A 13 14.07 5.56 6.37
N ASP A 14 12.82 5.26 6.68
CA ASP A 14 11.84 6.26 7.11
C ASP A 14 12.17 6.80 8.50
N TYR A 15 12.60 5.92 9.42
CA TYR A 15 13.05 6.32 10.75
C TYR A 15 14.28 7.23 10.68
N ILE A 16 15.28 6.87 9.88
CA ILE A 16 16.51 7.67 9.73
C ILE A 16 16.17 9.07 9.19
N ARG A 17 15.37 9.16 8.13
CA ARG A 17 14.96 10.45 7.53
C ARG A 17 14.17 11.30 8.50
N ALA A 18 13.19 10.70 9.21
CA ALA A 18 12.38 11.39 10.19
C ALA A 18 13.22 11.92 11.36
N THR A 19 14.13 11.10 11.89
CA THR A 19 14.99 11.46 13.02
C THR A 19 15.97 12.56 12.64
N ILE A 20 16.64 12.45 11.49
CA ILE A 20 17.57 13.49 11.00
C ILE A 20 16.81 14.81 10.79
N GLY A 21 15.65 14.77 10.11
CA GLY A 21 14.85 15.96 9.89
C GLY A 21 14.39 16.62 11.18
N LEU A 22 13.99 15.81 12.19
CA LEU A 22 13.56 16.30 13.49
C LEU A 22 14.72 16.93 14.28
N ILE A 23 15.92 16.32 14.25
CA ILE A 23 17.12 16.85 14.93
C ILE A 23 17.53 18.19 14.31
N ILE A 24 17.57 18.27 12.96
CA ILE A 24 17.96 19.50 12.26
C ILE A 24 16.93 20.60 12.54
N THR A 25 15.64 20.36 12.33
CA THR A 25 14.61 21.39 12.50
C THR A 25 14.43 21.79 13.96
N GLY A 26 14.51 20.83 14.89
CA GLY A 26 14.47 21.09 16.33
C GLY A 26 15.70 21.86 16.83
N GLY A 27 16.90 21.51 16.36
CA GLY A 27 18.13 22.23 16.68
C GLY A 27 18.11 23.69 16.17
N LEU A 28 17.66 23.90 14.92
CA LEU A 28 17.49 25.22 14.36
C LEU A 28 16.42 26.03 15.07
N LEU A 29 15.34 25.40 15.52
CA LEU A 29 14.30 26.05 16.33
C LEU A 29 14.88 26.60 17.65
N LEU A 30 15.71 25.81 18.34
CA LEU A 30 16.37 26.25 19.56
C LEU A 30 17.41 27.35 19.33
N ALA A 31 18.08 27.35 18.19
CA ALA A 31 19.06 28.36 17.82
C ALA A 31 18.42 29.68 17.34
N ALA A 32 17.24 29.63 16.73
CA ALA A 32 16.56 30.77 16.11
C ALA A 32 15.83 31.66 17.14
N THR A 33 16.50 32.07 18.22
CA THR A 33 15.86 32.82 19.32
C THR A 33 15.57 34.29 19.00
N LYS A 34 16.21 34.88 17.98
CA LYS A 34 16.13 36.31 17.70
C LYS A 34 15.14 36.71 16.59
N ILE A 35 14.72 35.78 15.74
CA ILE A 35 13.89 36.08 14.57
C ILE A 35 12.64 35.20 14.60
N THR A 36 11.53 35.77 15.01
CA THR A 36 10.25 35.07 15.21
C THR A 36 9.75 34.30 14.00
N ILE A 37 9.96 34.82 12.78
CA ILE A 37 9.50 34.16 11.57
C ILE A 37 10.22 32.81 11.33
N PHE A 38 11.52 32.73 11.64
CA PHE A 38 12.29 31.48 11.54
C PHE A 38 11.85 30.47 12.61
N GLN A 39 11.46 30.94 13.81
CA GLN A 39 10.92 30.05 14.84
C GLN A 39 9.66 29.36 14.36
N TYR A 40 8.71 30.04 13.72
CA TYR A 40 7.51 29.43 13.15
C TYR A 40 7.84 28.44 12.03
N ILE A 41 8.76 28.77 11.13
CA ILE A 41 9.18 27.89 10.04
C ILE A 41 9.80 26.60 10.59
N PHE A 42 10.74 26.70 11.53
CA PHE A 42 11.38 25.53 12.13
C PHE A 42 10.44 24.73 13.02
N ALA A 43 9.54 25.37 13.73
CA ALA A 43 8.49 24.69 14.51
C ALA A 43 7.56 23.88 13.61
N ALA A 44 7.11 24.45 12.48
CA ALA A 44 6.30 23.74 11.50
C ALA A 44 7.06 22.54 10.90
N GLY A 45 8.35 22.71 10.58
CA GLY A 45 9.22 21.63 10.10
C GLY A 45 9.39 20.51 11.13
N ALA A 46 9.65 20.85 12.38
CA ALA A 46 9.77 19.90 13.49
C ALA A 46 8.47 19.11 13.70
N LEU A 47 7.33 19.80 13.65
CA LEU A 47 6.01 19.18 13.76
C LEU A 47 5.73 18.21 12.62
N LEU A 48 6.14 18.55 11.38
CA LEU A 48 6.00 17.71 10.21
C LEU A 48 6.83 16.42 10.35
N PHE A 49 8.11 16.53 10.73
CA PHE A 49 8.98 15.37 10.92
C PHE A 49 8.54 14.52 12.12
N PHE A 50 8.06 15.13 13.19
CA PHE A 50 7.46 14.42 14.32
C PHE A 50 6.22 13.63 13.90
N GLY A 51 5.31 14.24 13.13
CA GLY A 51 4.14 13.57 12.58
C GLY A 51 4.51 12.40 11.66
N PHE A 52 5.57 12.57 10.84
CA PHE A 52 6.09 11.51 9.98
C PHE A 52 6.70 10.36 10.82
N LEU A 53 7.44 10.68 11.86
CA LEU A 53 7.99 9.67 12.80
C LEU A 53 6.86 8.89 13.49
N LEU A 54 5.86 9.59 13.98
CA LEU A 54 4.69 8.98 14.61
C LEU A 54 3.94 8.07 13.63
N ARG A 55 3.71 8.51 12.39
CA ARG A 55 3.09 7.69 11.34
C ARG A 55 3.89 6.41 11.08
N THR A 56 5.23 6.51 10.97
CA THR A 56 6.11 5.36 10.75
C THR A 56 6.04 4.37 11.92
N PHE A 57 6.03 4.90 13.15
CA PHE A 57 5.84 4.10 14.36
C PHE A 57 4.50 3.36 14.37
N LEU A 58 3.39 4.04 14.07
CA LEU A 58 2.06 3.43 13.99
C LEU A 58 1.99 2.33 12.91
N ARG A 59 2.70 2.51 11.78
CA ARG A 59 2.79 1.52 10.70
C ARG A 59 3.52 0.24 11.18
N GLN A 60 4.55 0.39 12.00
CA GLN A 60 5.31 -0.74 12.55
C GLN A 60 4.45 -1.66 13.42
N PHE A 61 3.49 -1.11 14.17
CA PHE A 61 2.59 -1.88 15.03
C PHE A 61 1.37 -2.43 14.29
N SER A 62 1.23 -2.16 12.99
CA SER A 62 0.17 -2.74 12.19
C SER A 62 0.60 -4.10 11.65
N SER A 63 -0.16 -5.13 11.97
CA SER A 63 -0.01 -6.48 11.40
C SER A 63 -1.32 -6.94 10.78
N PHE A 64 -1.22 -7.85 9.82
CA PHE A 64 -2.37 -8.41 9.14
C PHE A 64 -2.41 -9.91 9.39
N VAL A 65 -3.53 -10.40 9.86
CA VAL A 65 -3.79 -11.82 10.07
C VAL A 65 -4.73 -12.29 8.97
N VAL A 66 -4.22 -13.19 8.15
CA VAL A 66 -4.97 -13.81 7.05
C VAL A 66 -5.48 -15.15 7.51
N THR A 67 -6.79 -15.35 7.41
CA THR A 67 -7.49 -16.59 7.75
C THR A 67 -8.26 -17.09 6.54
N LYS A 68 -8.78 -18.32 6.61
CA LYS A 68 -9.72 -18.83 5.59
C LYS A 68 -11.01 -18.02 5.48
N GLN A 69 -11.42 -17.35 6.56
CA GLN A 69 -12.66 -16.57 6.62
C GLN A 69 -12.50 -15.12 6.23
N GLY A 70 -11.28 -14.55 6.29
CA GLY A 70 -11.07 -13.15 5.99
C GLY A 70 -9.69 -12.63 6.37
N LEU A 71 -9.54 -11.32 6.18
CA LEU A 71 -8.36 -10.55 6.50
C LEU A 71 -8.65 -9.64 7.69
N LYS A 72 -7.81 -9.71 8.72
CA LYS A 72 -7.91 -8.86 9.91
C LYS A 72 -6.66 -8.00 10.06
N ARG A 73 -6.83 -6.70 10.12
CA ARG A 73 -5.77 -5.77 10.54
C ARG A 73 -5.77 -5.71 12.06
N VAL A 74 -4.62 -6.04 12.64
CA VAL A 74 -4.36 -6.00 14.09
C VAL A 74 -3.39 -4.86 14.37
N GLY A 75 -3.66 -4.06 15.40
CA GLY A 75 -2.87 -2.88 15.78
C GLY A 75 -3.79 -1.82 16.37
N LEU A 76 -3.35 -0.54 16.33
CA LEU A 76 -4.15 0.58 16.86
C LEU A 76 -5.51 0.72 16.16
N PHE A 77 -5.57 0.46 14.87
CA PHE A 77 -6.81 0.54 14.09
C PHE A 77 -7.20 -0.88 13.65
N LYS A 78 -7.97 -1.56 14.48
CA LYS A 78 -8.48 -2.90 14.15
C LYS A 78 -9.54 -2.79 13.06
N ARG A 79 -9.38 -3.58 11.99
CA ARG A 79 -10.38 -3.75 10.94
C ARG A 79 -10.40 -5.21 10.54
N SER A 80 -11.59 -5.74 10.28
CA SER A 80 -11.75 -7.10 9.74
C SER A 80 -12.62 -7.04 8.51
N LEU A 81 -12.25 -7.83 7.50
CA LEU A 81 -12.97 -7.98 6.25
C LEU A 81 -13.10 -9.47 5.99
N SER A 82 -14.33 -9.93 5.78
CA SER A 82 -14.61 -11.31 5.37
C SER A 82 -14.42 -11.47 3.87
N TRP A 83 -13.84 -12.61 3.44
CA TRP A 83 -13.78 -12.93 2.02
C TRP A 83 -15.16 -13.05 1.40
N ASP A 84 -16.15 -13.52 2.18
CA ASP A 84 -17.54 -13.67 1.72
C ASP A 84 -18.22 -12.32 1.45
N GLN A 85 -17.79 -11.26 2.09
CA GLN A 85 -18.33 -9.90 1.91
C GLN A 85 -17.50 -9.04 0.95
N LEU A 86 -16.34 -9.56 0.48
CA LEU A 86 -15.50 -8.85 -0.45
C LEU A 86 -16.26 -8.57 -1.75
N ASN A 87 -16.38 -7.30 -2.12
CA ASN A 87 -17.07 -6.84 -3.32
C ASN A 87 -16.23 -5.95 -4.22
N ASN A 88 -15.14 -5.37 -3.71
CA ASN A 88 -14.26 -4.51 -4.50
C ASN A 88 -12.80 -4.81 -4.20
N VAL A 89 -12.04 -4.98 -5.28
CA VAL A 89 -10.59 -5.21 -5.25
C VAL A 89 -9.93 -4.25 -6.21
N THR A 90 -8.91 -3.54 -5.72
CA THR A 90 -8.12 -2.62 -6.54
C THR A 90 -6.64 -2.86 -6.27
N LEU A 91 -5.88 -3.11 -7.32
CA LEU A 91 -4.43 -3.20 -7.27
C LEU A 91 -3.82 -2.06 -8.07
N LYS A 92 -3.07 -1.19 -7.40
CA LYS A 92 -2.38 -0.06 -8.01
C LYS A 92 -0.87 -0.26 -7.95
N TYR A 93 -0.20 0.09 -9.03
CA TYR A 93 1.25 0.17 -9.07
C TYR A 93 1.70 1.62 -8.93
N PHE A 94 2.64 1.86 -8.04
CA PHE A 94 3.26 3.16 -7.84
C PHE A 94 4.75 3.06 -8.12
N SER A 95 5.26 3.95 -8.96
CA SER A 95 6.70 4.10 -9.17
C SER A 95 7.07 5.58 -9.12
N THR A 96 8.25 5.88 -8.59
CA THR A 96 8.80 7.22 -8.69
C THR A 96 9.56 7.38 -10.01
N ARG A 97 9.64 8.61 -10.53
CA ARG A 97 10.39 8.91 -11.76
C ARG A 97 11.84 8.45 -11.71
N ARG A 98 12.40 8.35 -10.51
CA ARG A 98 13.78 7.93 -10.22
C ARG A 98 13.95 6.41 -10.21
N ASP A 99 12.91 5.67 -9.82
CA ASP A 99 12.96 4.23 -9.56
C ASP A 99 12.05 3.46 -10.52
N ARG A 100 12.14 3.73 -11.84
CA ARG A 100 11.28 3.14 -12.88
C ARG A 100 11.17 1.60 -12.82
N LYS A 101 12.11 0.92 -12.15
CA LYS A 101 12.15 -0.55 -11.99
C LYS A 101 11.86 -1.04 -10.57
N ALA A 102 11.72 -0.14 -9.59
CA ALA A 102 11.55 -0.47 -8.17
C ALA A 102 10.28 0.19 -7.59
N GLY A 103 9.17 0.11 -8.30
CA GLY A 103 7.88 0.54 -7.80
C GLY A 103 7.31 -0.45 -6.76
N TRP A 104 6.19 -0.09 -6.16
CA TRP A 104 5.48 -0.96 -5.22
C TRP A 104 4.00 -1.08 -5.61
N TYR A 105 3.43 -2.21 -5.27
CA TYR A 105 1.99 -2.44 -5.42
C TYR A 105 1.25 -2.07 -4.15
N GLN A 106 0.05 -1.55 -4.31
CA GLN A 106 -0.89 -1.29 -3.24
C GLN A 106 -2.21 -2.01 -3.54
N LEU A 107 -2.51 -3.03 -2.73
CA LEU A 107 -3.74 -3.79 -2.78
C LEU A 107 -4.76 -3.15 -1.85
N THR A 108 -5.92 -2.83 -2.36
CA THR A 108 -7.06 -2.31 -1.60
C THR A 108 -8.23 -3.28 -1.73
N LEU A 109 -8.74 -3.72 -0.59
CA LEU A 109 -9.88 -4.63 -0.44
C LEU A 109 -11.01 -3.90 0.26
N SER A 110 -12.23 -4.04 -0.22
CA SER A 110 -13.41 -3.42 0.40
C SER A 110 -14.64 -4.32 0.30
N ASP A 111 -15.50 -4.27 1.33
CA ASP A 111 -16.83 -4.84 1.36
C ASP A 111 -17.94 -3.77 1.20
N GLY A 112 -17.54 -2.53 0.89
CA GLY A 112 -18.42 -1.35 0.81
C GLY A 112 -18.47 -0.54 2.10
N ILE A 113 -18.21 -1.15 3.26
CA ILE A 113 -18.20 -0.49 4.59
C ILE A 113 -16.77 -0.38 5.10
N VAL A 114 -16.05 -1.49 5.08
CA VAL A 114 -14.66 -1.59 5.53
C VAL A 114 -13.72 -1.56 4.33
N LYS A 115 -12.67 -0.77 4.44
CA LYS A 115 -11.60 -0.70 3.46
C LYS A 115 -10.27 -1.03 4.13
N ILE A 116 -9.55 -2.01 3.59
CA ILE A 116 -8.22 -2.41 4.02
C ILE A 116 -7.25 -2.20 2.87
N THR A 117 -6.16 -1.50 3.12
CA THR A 117 -5.10 -1.24 2.15
C THR A 117 -3.80 -1.86 2.64
N ILE A 118 -3.10 -2.56 1.75
CA ILE A 118 -1.88 -3.30 2.00
C ILE A 118 -0.87 -2.96 0.90
N ASP A 119 0.36 -2.68 1.29
CA ASP A 119 1.45 -2.40 0.35
C ASP A 119 2.31 -3.65 0.14
N SER A 120 2.94 -3.77 -1.03
CA SER A 120 3.82 -4.90 -1.39
C SER A 120 5.07 -5.05 -0.51
N GLU A 121 5.39 -4.04 0.31
CA GLU A 121 6.45 -4.12 1.33
C GLU A 121 6.08 -5.02 2.53
N LEU A 122 4.83 -5.45 2.61
CA LEU A 122 4.36 -6.36 3.65
C LEU A 122 4.93 -7.76 3.41
N MET A 123 5.59 -8.34 4.41
CA MET A 123 6.06 -9.73 4.32
C MET A 123 4.85 -10.67 4.17
N GLY A 124 4.87 -11.49 3.12
CA GLY A 124 3.76 -12.38 2.79
C GLY A 124 2.68 -11.74 1.90
N PHE A 125 2.96 -10.60 1.27
CA PHE A 125 2.07 -9.93 0.33
C PHE A 125 1.62 -10.86 -0.80
N ASP A 126 2.53 -11.67 -1.38
CA ASP A 126 2.23 -12.61 -2.46
C ASP A 126 1.19 -13.66 -2.06
N ASN A 127 1.24 -14.13 -0.80
CA ASN A 127 0.23 -15.05 -0.28
C ASN A 127 -1.16 -14.38 -0.18
N VAL A 128 -1.20 -13.10 0.20
CA VAL A 128 -2.45 -12.32 0.20
C VAL A 128 -2.95 -12.13 -1.21
N MET A 129 -2.07 -11.80 -2.16
CA MET A 129 -2.38 -11.65 -3.58
C MET A 129 -2.98 -12.94 -4.17
N LYS A 130 -2.39 -14.09 -3.85
CA LYS A 130 -2.91 -15.39 -4.29
C LYS A 130 -4.34 -15.64 -3.79
N ILE A 131 -4.57 -15.50 -2.48
CA ILE A 131 -5.91 -15.70 -1.91
C ILE A 131 -6.91 -14.69 -2.51
N CYS A 132 -6.46 -13.46 -2.72
CA CYS A 132 -7.28 -12.42 -3.31
C CYS A 132 -7.66 -12.76 -4.75
N SER A 133 -6.70 -13.20 -5.59
CA SER A 133 -6.97 -13.61 -6.97
C SER A 133 -7.94 -14.79 -7.03
N ASP A 134 -7.73 -15.81 -6.20
CA ASP A 134 -8.63 -16.97 -6.11
C ASP A 134 -10.05 -16.54 -5.72
N THR A 135 -10.18 -15.61 -4.75
CA THR A 135 -11.48 -15.07 -4.32
C THR A 135 -12.17 -14.25 -5.41
N VAL A 136 -11.41 -13.42 -6.14
CA VAL A 136 -11.94 -12.61 -7.26
C VAL A 136 -12.50 -13.51 -8.35
N ILE A 137 -11.77 -14.56 -8.71
CA ILE A 137 -12.19 -15.55 -9.73
C ILE A 137 -13.43 -16.30 -9.24
N GLN A 138 -13.39 -16.86 -8.02
CA GLN A 138 -14.48 -17.66 -7.47
C GLN A 138 -15.80 -16.88 -7.35
N LYS A 139 -15.71 -15.59 -6.99
CA LYS A 139 -16.85 -14.72 -6.80
C LYS A 139 -17.22 -13.91 -8.03
N GLN A 140 -16.45 -14.01 -9.10
CA GLN A 140 -16.63 -13.22 -10.32
C GLN A 140 -16.69 -11.70 -10.05
N ILE A 141 -15.82 -11.23 -9.12
CA ILE A 141 -15.77 -9.81 -8.77
C ILE A 141 -15.25 -9.03 -9.98
N THR A 142 -16.02 -8.05 -10.45
CA THR A 142 -15.58 -7.17 -11.52
C THR A 142 -14.49 -6.24 -11.03
N VAL A 143 -13.33 -6.27 -11.69
CA VAL A 143 -12.20 -5.39 -11.41
C VAL A 143 -11.94 -4.47 -12.60
N SER A 144 -11.28 -3.33 -12.38
CA SER A 144 -10.89 -2.45 -13.47
C SER A 144 -9.78 -3.09 -14.33
N GLU A 145 -9.70 -2.72 -15.61
CA GLU A 145 -8.66 -3.16 -16.55
C GLU A 145 -7.26 -2.98 -15.96
N THR A 146 -6.96 -1.78 -15.43
CA THR A 146 -5.67 -1.49 -14.76
C THR A 146 -5.39 -2.42 -13.58
N THR A 147 -6.41 -2.81 -12.81
CA THR A 147 -6.25 -3.77 -11.72
C THR A 147 -5.91 -5.15 -12.26
N SER A 148 -6.58 -5.60 -13.32
CA SER A 148 -6.32 -6.88 -13.98
C SER A 148 -4.91 -6.94 -14.57
N GLU A 149 -4.46 -5.89 -15.26
CA GLU A 149 -3.10 -5.76 -15.77
C GLU A 149 -2.04 -5.79 -14.67
N ASN A 150 -2.28 -5.10 -13.55
CA ASN A 150 -1.38 -5.09 -12.40
C ASN A 150 -1.31 -6.46 -11.72
N PHE A 151 -2.42 -7.22 -11.65
CA PHE A 151 -2.40 -8.61 -11.19
C PHE A 151 -1.57 -9.49 -12.13
N ALA A 152 -1.78 -9.40 -13.44
CA ALA A 152 -1.00 -10.15 -14.42
C ALA A 152 0.50 -9.81 -14.34
N SER A 153 0.85 -8.53 -14.23
CA SER A 153 2.23 -8.06 -14.11
C SER A 153 2.92 -8.51 -12.82
N SER A 154 2.15 -8.78 -11.75
CA SER A 154 2.64 -9.33 -10.49
C SER A 154 2.65 -10.87 -10.46
N GLY A 155 2.34 -11.54 -11.58
CA GLY A 155 2.36 -13.01 -11.72
C GLY A 155 1.05 -13.70 -11.30
N PHE A 156 -0.03 -12.95 -11.08
CA PHE A 156 -1.35 -13.48 -10.74
C PHE A 156 -2.34 -13.16 -11.85
N SER A 157 -2.83 -14.16 -12.56
CA SER A 157 -3.84 -13.97 -13.61
C SER A 157 -5.25 -14.03 -13.01
N LEU A 158 -6.09 -13.06 -13.37
CA LEU A 158 -7.52 -13.06 -13.07
C LEU A 158 -8.34 -13.64 -14.24
N THR A 159 -7.74 -14.45 -15.11
CA THR A 159 -8.36 -15.07 -16.28
C THR A 159 -9.45 -16.05 -15.82
N GLY A 160 -10.66 -15.62 -15.82
CA GLY A 160 -11.86 -16.32 -15.33
C GLY A 160 -12.96 -15.34 -14.89
N SER A 161 -12.60 -14.11 -14.56
CA SER A 161 -13.54 -13.04 -14.29
C SER A 161 -13.92 -12.37 -15.62
N GLY A 162 -15.10 -12.69 -16.15
CA GLY A 162 -15.78 -12.24 -17.37
C GLY A 162 -15.40 -10.91 -18.03
N GLN A 163 -14.13 -10.71 -18.37
CA GLN A 163 -13.73 -9.61 -19.24
C GLN A 163 -13.79 -10.05 -20.70
N PRO A 164 -14.44 -9.28 -21.59
CA PRO A 164 -14.38 -9.57 -23.01
C PRO A 164 -12.93 -9.43 -23.47
N HIS A 165 -12.39 -10.52 -23.99
CA HIS A 165 -11.17 -10.55 -24.78
C HIS A 165 -11.32 -9.50 -25.91
N LYS A 166 -10.61 -8.38 -25.81
CA LYS A 166 -10.39 -7.54 -26.97
C LYS A 166 -9.48 -8.32 -27.91
N GLU A 167 -10.13 -8.96 -28.87
CA GLU A 167 -9.48 -9.50 -30.05
C GLU A 167 -8.63 -8.39 -30.67
N THR A 168 -7.32 -8.57 -30.65
CA THR A 168 -6.37 -7.74 -31.39
C THR A 168 -6.69 -7.94 -32.87
N MET A 169 -7.37 -6.96 -33.44
CA MET A 169 -7.56 -6.83 -34.87
C MET A 169 -6.17 -6.60 -35.48
N ASP A 170 -5.59 -7.65 -36.05
CA ASP A 170 -4.42 -7.53 -36.92
C ASP A 170 -4.77 -6.59 -38.07
N PRO A 171 -3.94 -5.60 -38.38
CA PRO A 171 -4.15 -4.80 -39.59
C PRO A 171 -3.95 -5.69 -40.81
N ILE A 172 -5.02 -5.83 -41.56
CA ILE A 172 -5.02 -6.45 -42.91
C ILE A 172 -3.97 -5.69 -43.71
N LYS A 173 -2.92 -6.41 -44.12
CA LYS A 173 -2.00 -6.00 -45.20
C LYS A 173 -2.78 -6.12 -46.48
N ASP A 174 -3.18 -4.98 -47.05
CA ASP A 174 -3.57 -4.91 -48.45
C ASP A 174 -2.29 -4.92 -49.30
N GLU A 175 -2.25 -5.86 -50.25
CA GLU A 175 -1.30 -5.96 -51.35
C GLU A 175 -1.44 -4.79 -52.35
#